data_e672d4109b27829156697251a99f9555
#
_entry.id   e672d4109b27829156697251a99f9555
#
_cell.length_a   1.000
_cell.length_b   1.000
_cell.length_c   1.000
_cell.angle_alpha   90.00
_cell.angle_beta   90.00
_cell.angle_gamma   90.00
#
_symmetry.space_group_name_H-M   'P 1'
#
loop_
_entity.id
_entity.type
_entity.pdbx_description
1 polymer ?
#
loop_
_entity_poly.entity_id
_entity_poly.type
_entity_poly.pdbx_seq_one_letter_code
_entity_poly.pdbx_strand_id
1 'polypeptide(L)'
;MMNINFKKLILVLGIIIVLNLFFNYGIHTFYKNPKYEDFCKQEILSKQYNNKEECEKTGGLWTDNQAYYKPAPDGRSAPIPAPEITEPKGWCNAYYTCEKEYRDVLSVYNRNVFIVLIIAGVISIVAGFV
;
A
#
# COMPACT_ATOMS: atom_id res chain seq x y z
N MET A 1 -46.44 11.12 0.21
CA MET A 1 -45.95 9.83 0.77
C MET A 1 -45.83 8.86 -0.37
N MET A 2 -44.57 8.48 -0.76
CA MET A 2 -44.33 7.45 -1.78
C MET A 2 -44.77 6.09 -1.22
N ASN A 3 -45.81 5.50 -1.80
CA ASN A 3 -46.20 4.11 -1.49
C ASN A 3 -45.14 3.16 -2.04
N ILE A 4 -44.10 2.92 -1.25
CA ILE A 4 -43.04 1.98 -1.60
C ILE A 4 -43.64 0.57 -1.55
N ASN A 5 -43.80 -0.04 -2.73
CA ASN A 5 -44.33 -1.38 -2.83
C ASN A 5 -43.29 -2.34 -2.23
N PHE A 6 -43.58 -2.90 -1.04
CA PHE A 6 -42.64 -3.73 -0.27
C PHE A 6 -42.01 -4.88 -1.09
N LYS A 7 -42.80 -5.45 -2.02
CA LYS A 7 -42.32 -6.46 -2.94
C LYS A 7 -41.23 -5.95 -3.89
N LYS A 8 -41.38 -4.71 -4.40
CA LYS A 8 -40.34 -4.08 -5.26
C LYS A 8 -39.08 -3.76 -4.47
N LEU A 9 -39.23 -3.34 -3.22
CA LEU A 9 -38.08 -3.04 -2.34
C LEU A 9 -37.25 -4.29 -2.07
N ILE A 10 -37.87 -5.42 -1.76
CA ILE A 10 -37.18 -6.71 -1.55
C ILE A 10 -36.45 -7.16 -2.81
N LEU A 11 -37.11 -7.03 -3.98
CA LEU A 11 -36.50 -7.41 -5.24
C LEU A 11 -35.26 -6.57 -5.56
N VAL A 12 -35.33 -5.25 -5.37
CA VAL A 12 -34.19 -4.35 -5.58
C VAL A 12 -33.04 -4.68 -4.64
N LEU A 13 -33.31 -4.91 -3.35
CA LEU A 13 -32.30 -5.32 -2.38
C LEU A 13 -31.63 -6.66 -2.77
N GLY A 14 -32.44 -7.64 -3.22
CA GLY A 14 -31.92 -8.92 -3.71
C GLY A 14 -30.97 -8.76 -4.89
N ILE A 15 -31.35 -7.95 -5.87
CA ILE A 15 -30.49 -7.65 -7.03
C ILE A 15 -29.19 -6.98 -6.60
N ILE A 16 -29.24 -6.00 -5.69
CA ILE A 16 -28.04 -5.31 -5.19
C ILE A 16 -27.08 -6.30 -4.52
N ILE A 17 -27.59 -7.20 -3.69
CA ILE A 17 -26.78 -8.19 -2.99
C ILE A 17 -26.12 -9.15 -4.00
N VAL A 18 -26.89 -9.67 -4.96
CA VAL A 18 -26.39 -10.60 -5.98
C VAL A 18 -25.33 -9.93 -6.84
N LEU A 19 -25.53 -8.68 -7.27
CA LEU A 19 -24.54 -7.93 -8.05
C LEU A 19 -23.26 -7.68 -7.24
N ASN A 20 -23.36 -7.31 -5.97
CA ASN A 20 -22.18 -7.15 -5.11
C ASN A 20 -21.37 -8.44 -4.98
N LEU A 21 -22.03 -9.57 -4.76
CA LEU A 21 -21.37 -10.87 -4.70
C LEU A 21 -20.72 -11.21 -6.04
N PHE A 22 -21.44 -11.03 -7.15
CA PHE A 22 -20.93 -11.29 -8.49
C PHE A 22 -19.68 -10.46 -8.82
N PHE A 23 -19.67 -9.15 -8.52
CA PHE A 23 -18.51 -8.31 -8.73
C PHE A 23 -17.34 -8.69 -7.82
N ASN A 24 -17.61 -9.01 -6.55
CA ASN A 24 -16.56 -9.41 -5.62
C ASN A 24 -15.87 -10.70 -6.08
N TYR A 25 -16.64 -11.74 -6.39
CA TYR A 25 -16.10 -13.01 -6.89
C TYR A 25 -15.52 -12.89 -8.30
N GLY A 26 -16.14 -12.11 -9.19
CA GLY A 26 -15.67 -11.89 -10.55
C GLY A 26 -14.31 -11.20 -10.57
N ILE A 27 -14.13 -10.13 -9.78
CA ILE A 27 -12.85 -9.42 -9.70
C ILE A 27 -11.76 -10.38 -9.19
N HIS A 28 -12.03 -11.15 -8.13
CA HIS A 28 -11.06 -12.10 -7.60
C HIS A 28 -10.69 -13.22 -8.58
N THR A 29 -11.61 -13.59 -9.48
CA THR A 29 -11.39 -14.66 -10.46
C THR A 29 -10.57 -14.16 -11.65
N PHE A 30 -10.87 -12.97 -12.15
CA PHE A 30 -10.23 -12.43 -13.36
C PHE A 30 -8.99 -11.60 -13.08
N TYR A 31 -8.91 -10.97 -11.91
CA TYR A 31 -7.77 -10.15 -11.49
C TYR A 31 -7.13 -10.75 -10.24
N LYS A 32 -5.99 -11.40 -10.44
CA LYS A 32 -5.20 -11.94 -9.33
C LYS A 32 -4.67 -10.77 -8.49
N ASN A 33 -5.11 -10.70 -7.23
CA ASN A 33 -4.62 -9.69 -6.30
C ASN A 33 -3.13 -9.91 -6.03
N PRO A 34 -2.26 -8.90 -6.24
CA PRO A 34 -0.86 -9.02 -5.91
C PRO A 34 -0.70 -9.22 -4.40
N LYS A 35 0.07 -10.24 -4.01
CA LYS A 35 0.36 -10.50 -2.60
C LYS A 35 1.69 -9.90 -2.22
N TYR A 36 1.78 -9.31 -1.06
CA TYR A 36 3.02 -8.73 -0.53
C TYR A 36 4.17 -9.74 -0.48
N GLU A 37 3.87 -10.99 -0.13
CA GLU A 37 4.83 -12.10 -0.02
C GLU A 37 5.49 -12.48 -1.36
N ASP A 38 4.81 -12.19 -2.49
CA ASP A 38 5.34 -12.46 -3.83
C ASP A 38 6.51 -11.51 -4.19
N PHE A 39 6.55 -10.32 -3.57
CA PHE A 39 7.56 -9.28 -3.79
C PHE A 39 8.60 -9.25 -2.68
N CYS A 40 8.16 -9.30 -1.43
CA CYS A 40 9.01 -9.21 -0.25
C CYS A 40 9.13 -10.57 0.44
N LYS A 41 10.19 -11.32 0.10
CA LYS A 41 10.47 -12.62 0.73
C LYS A 41 10.96 -12.43 2.16
N GLN A 42 10.47 -13.26 3.08
CA GLN A 42 10.83 -13.20 4.50
C GLN A 42 12.32 -13.43 4.79
N GLU A 43 13.07 -14.08 3.90
CA GLU A 43 14.51 -14.31 4.05
C GLU A 43 15.32 -13.00 4.09
N ILE A 44 14.84 -11.93 3.42
CA ILE A 44 15.50 -10.62 3.44
C ILE A 44 15.27 -9.93 4.79
N LEU A 45 14.22 -10.30 5.50
CA LEU A 45 13.75 -9.68 6.73
C LEU A 45 14.59 -10.06 7.97
N SER A 46 15.23 -11.22 7.92
CA SER A 46 15.98 -11.73 9.07
C SER A 46 17.42 -11.22 9.14
N LYS A 47 17.90 -10.55 8.09
CA LYS A 47 19.26 -10.03 8.02
C LYS A 47 19.32 -8.58 8.48
N GLN A 48 20.03 -8.34 9.57
CA GLN A 48 20.40 -7.00 10.00
C GLN A 48 21.62 -6.55 9.18
N TYR A 49 21.44 -5.52 8.37
CA TYR A 49 22.52 -4.94 7.56
C TYR A 49 23.18 -3.81 8.35
N ASN A 50 24.47 -3.98 8.65
CA ASN A 50 25.24 -3.05 9.47
C ASN A 50 26.04 -2.03 8.66
N ASN A 51 26.06 -2.18 7.33
CA ASN A 51 26.77 -1.26 6.45
C ASN A 51 25.94 -0.90 5.20
N LYS A 52 26.25 0.26 4.63
CA LYS A 52 25.56 0.82 3.47
C LYS A 52 25.66 -0.07 2.25
N GLU A 53 26.84 -0.60 1.96
CA GLU A 53 27.10 -1.38 0.75
C GLU A 53 26.30 -2.70 0.71
N GLU A 54 26.17 -3.38 1.84
CA GLU A 54 25.36 -4.58 1.94
C GLU A 54 23.87 -4.28 1.82
N CYS A 55 23.42 -3.17 2.40
CA CYS A 55 22.06 -2.71 2.30
C CYS A 55 21.65 -2.42 0.86
N GLU A 56 22.45 -1.63 0.14
CA GLU A 56 22.16 -1.26 -1.25
C GLU A 56 22.27 -2.45 -2.22
N LYS A 57 23.20 -3.39 -2.00
CA LYS A 57 23.29 -4.63 -2.80
C LYS A 57 22.05 -5.51 -2.73
N THR A 58 21.33 -5.45 -1.62
CA THR A 58 20.09 -6.22 -1.44
C THR A 58 18.82 -5.44 -1.84
N GLY A 59 19.00 -4.24 -2.41
CA GLY A 59 17.88 -3.38 -2.81
C GLY A 59 17.26 -2.59 -1.65
N GLY A 60 17.95 -2.53 -0.51
CA GLY A 60 17.54 -1.71 0.62
C GLY A 60 17.90 -0.24 0.43
N LEU A 61 17.22 0.63 1.17
CA LEU A 61 17.54 2.04 1.29
C LEU A 61 18.29 2.29 2.59
N TRP A 62 19.53 2.77 2.46
CA TRP A 62 20.30 3.20 3.62
C TRP A 62 19.93 4.63 4.00
N THR A 63 19.61 4.85 5.28
CA THR A 63 19.36 6.17 5.84
C THR A 63 20.44 6.50 6.86
N ASP A 64 21.23 7.54 6.57
CA ASP A 64 22.25 8.00 7.51
C ASP A 64 21.57 8.65 8.72
N ASN A 65 22.03 8.30 9.92
CA ASN A 65 21.65 9.00 11.13
C ASN A 65 22.34 10.36 11.09
N GLN A 66 21.65 11.37 10.56
CA GLN A 66 22.07 12.75 10.74
C GLN A 66 21.99 13.03 12.24
N ALA A 67 23.15 13.33 12.83
CA ALA A 67 23.20 13.79 14.21
C ALA A 67 22.20 14.95 14.36
N TYR A 68 21.19 14.75 15.18
CA TYR A 68 20.17 15.76 15.44
C TYR A 68 20.85 16.92 16.15
N TYR A 69 21.21 17.92 15.39
CA TYR A 69 21.72 19.18 15.94
C TYR A 69 20.53 19.90 16.57
N LYS A 70 20.32 19.64 17.86
CA LYS A 70 19.37 20.41 18.64
C LYS A 70 20.03 21.76 18.92
N PRO A 71 19.57 22.87 18.33
CA PRO A 71 20.11 24.18 18.68
C PRO A 71 19.85 24.40 20.16
N ALA A 72 20.91 24.66 20.90
CA ALA A 72 20.76 25.08 22.30
C ALA A 72 20.00 26.41 22.35
N PRO A 73 19.06 26.62 23.27
CA PRO A 73 18.24 27.84 23.32
C PRO A 73 19.04 29.11 23.59
N ASP A 74 20.31 29.01 23.91
CA ASP A 74 21.15 30.14 24.37
C ASP A 74 22.16 30.64 23.31
N GLY A 75 22.06 30.19 22.06
CA GLY A 75 22.93 30.71 20.98
C GLY A 75 24.42 30.44 21.14
N ARG A 76 24.87 29.68 22.14
CA ARG A 76 26.25 29.26 22.33
C ARG A 76 26.45 27.85 21.82
N SER A 77 27.00 27.75 20.63
CA SER A 77 27.47 26.47 20.05
C SER A 77 28.75 26.05 20.82
N ALA A 78 28.58 25.40 21.94
CA ALA A 78 29.70 24.65 22.51
C ALA A 78 29.76 23.30 21.76
N PRO A 79 30.90 22.91 21.17
CA PRO A 79 31.07 21.58 20.65
C PRO A 79 31.04 20.61 21.83
N ILE A 80 29.93 19.94 22.04
CA ILE A 80 29.87 18.78 22.93
C ILE A 80 30.73 17.72 22.24
N PRO A 81 31.81 17.22 22.89
CA PRO A 81 32.53 16.08 22.35
C PRO A 81 31.50 14.96 22.17
N ALA A 82 31.23 14.56 20.90
CA ALA A 82 30.39 13.46 20.60
C ALA A 82 30.97 12.25 21.35
N PRO A 83 30.15 11.51 22.14
CA PRO A 83 30.61 10.25 22.66
C PRO A 83 31.01 9.40 21.43
N GLU A 84 32.16 8.75 21.53
CA GLU A 84 32.69 7.84 20.51
C GLU A 84 31.79 6.59 20.47
N ILE A 85 30.58 6.78 19.91
CA ILE A 85 29.60 5.72 19.75
C ILE A 85 29.99 5.00 18.47
N THR A 86 30.54 3.83 18.59
CA THR A 86 30.79 2.84 17.54
C THR A 86 29.47 2.24 17.00
N GLU A 87 28.41 3.00 16.97
CA GLU A 87 27.15 2.58 16.37
C GLU A 87 27.14 2.88 14.87
N PRO A 88 26.54 2.00 14.06
CA PRO A 88 26.45 2.22 12.62
C PRO A 88 25.79 3.56 12.35
N LYS A 89 26.44 4.40 11.54
CA LYS A 89 26.01 5.79 11.24
C LYS A 89 24.69 5.87 10.47
N GLY A 90 23.89 4.82 10.42
CA GLY A 90 22.64 4.75 9.70
C GLY A 90 21.90 3.46 9.95
N TRP A 91 20.75 3.33 9.32
CA TRP A 91 19.93 2.12 9.32
C TRP A 91 19.49 1.76 7.91
N CYS A 92 19.34 0.45 7.67
CA CYS A 92 18.93 -0.09 6.39
C CYS A 92 17.43 -0.39 6.40
N ASN A 93 16.70 0.20 5.44
CA ASN A 93 15.35 -0.24 5.11
C ASN A 93 15.43 -1.30 3.99
N ALA A 94 15.54 -2.56 4.37
CA ALA A 94 15.65 -3.70 3.43
C ALA A 94 14.40 -3.89 2.55
N TYR A 95 13.27 -3.31 2.96
CA TYR A 95 11.99 -3.45 2.25
C TYR A 95 11.77 -2.44 1.14
N TYR A 96 12.60 -1.42 1.05
CA TYR A 96 12.34 -0.24 0.22
C TYR A 96 11.99 -0.59 -1.23
N THR A 97 12.80 -1.40 -1.89
CA THR A 97 12.60 -1.75 -3.30
C THR A 97 11.41 -2.68 -3.48
N CYS A 98 11.31 -3.74 -2.68
CA CYS A 98 10.20 -4.69 -2.82
C CYS A 98 8.85 -4.07 -2.46
N GLU A 99 8.81 -3.18 -1.46
CA GLU A 99 7.60 -2.45 -1.10
C GLU A 99 7.20 -1.46 -2.20
N LYS A 100 8.17 -0.81 -2.84
CA LYS A 100 7.91 0.06 -3.99
C LYS A 100 7.33 -0.72 -5.16
N GLU A 101 7.93 -1.84 -5.54
CA GLU A 101 7.43 -2.71 -6.60
C GLU A 101 6.02 -3.22 -6.30
N TYR A 102 5.78 -3.68 -5.08
CA TYR A 102 4.44 -4.09 -4.65
C TYR A 102 3.42 -2.97 -4.77
N ARG A 103 3.74 -1.74 -4.31
CA ARG A 103 2.85 -0.57 -4.40
C ARG A 103 2.57 -0.17 -5.85
N ASP A 104 3.57 -0.24 -6.72
CA ASP A 104 3.40 0.08 -8.14
C ASP A 104 2.43 -0.90 -8.81
N VAL A 105 2.61 -2.20 -8.59
CA VAL A 105 1.70 -3.24 -9.11
C VAL A 105 0.31 -3.11 -8.50
N LEU A 106 0.21 -2.85 -7.19
CA LEU A 106 -1.06 -2.66 -6.49
C LEU A 106 -1.82 -1.43 -7.03
N SER A 107 -1.13 -0.35 -7.35
CA SER A 107 -1.73 0.85 -7.91
C SER A 107 -2.36 0.59 -9.28
N VAL A 108 -1.67 -0.17 -10.14
CA VAL A 108 -2.17 -0.59 -11.46
C VAL A 108 -3.38 -1.52 -11.30
N TYR A 109 -3.30 -2.46 -10.38
CA TYR A 109 -4.41 -3.36 -10.06
C TYR A 109 -5.65 -2.58 -9.63
N ASN A 110 -5.51 -1.70 -8.65
CA ASN A 110 -6.62 -0.88 -8.13
C ASN A 110 -7.22 0.01 -9.21
N ARG A 111 -6.40 0.62 -10.06
CA ARG A 111 -6.86 1.42 -11.19
C ARG A 111 -7.70 0.59 -12.18
N ASN A 112 -7.22 -0.60 -12.54
CA ASN A 112 -7.92 -1.46 -13.50
C ASN A 112 -9.25 -1.96 -12.91
N VAL A 113 -9.27 -2.37 -11.65
CA VAL A 113 -10.50 -2.77 -10.93
C VAL A 113 -11.49 -1.60 -10.90
N PHE A 114 -11.02 -0.40 -10.58
CA PHE A 114 -11.87 0.80 -10.57
C PHE A 114 -12.49 1.08 -11.95
N ILE A 115 -11.72 1.01 -13.03
CA ILE A 115 -12.23 1.20 -14.41
C ILE A 115 -13.31 0.17 -14.74
N VAL A 116 -13.09 -1.11 -14.41
CA VAL A 116 -14.07 -2.18 -14.65
C VAL A 116 -15.37 -1.91 -13.90
N LEU A 117 -15.27 -1.49 -12.63
CA LEU A 117 -16.44 -1.16 -11.82
C LEU A 117 -17.22 0.04 -12.38
N ILE A 118 -16.53 1.08 -12.85
CA ILE A 118 -17.18 2.24 -13.48
C ILE A 118 -17.93 1.82 -14.75
N ILE A 119 -17.29 1.04 -15.62
CA ILE A 119 -17.92 0.55 -16.86
C ILE A 119 -19.16 -0.30 -16.53
N ALA A 120 -19.05 -1.22 -15.59
CA ALA A 120 -20.16 -2.07 -15.16
C ALA A 120 -21.31 -1.24 -14.54
N GLY A 121 -20.98 -0.22 -13.76
CA GLY A 121 -21.96 0.72 -13.20
C GLY A 121 -22.72 1.48 -14.28
N VAL A 122 -22.01 2.04 -15.28
CA VAL A 122 -22.62 2.76 -16.40
C VAL A 122 -23.54 1.84 -17.21
N ILE A 123 -23.10 0.63 -17.55
CA ILE A 123 -23.91 -0.36 -18.27
C ILE A 123 -25.18 -0.68 -17.46
N SER A 124 -25.07 -0.88 -16.15
CA SER A 124 -26.22 -1.18 -15.29
C SER A 124 -27.24 -0.03 -15.27
N ILE A 125 -26.77 1.23 -15.26
CA ILE A 125 -27.64 2.39 -15.32
C ILE A 125 -28.39 2.43 -16.66
N VAL A 126 -27.67 2.29 -17.78
CA VAL A 126 -28.25 2.31 -19.11
C VAL A 126 -29.29 1.20 -19.27
N ALA A 127 -28.98 -0.03 -18.82
CA ALA A 127 -29.90 -1.16 -18.86
C ALA A 127 -31.15 -0.95 -17.98
N GLY A 128 -31.04 -0.17 -16.92
CA GLY A 128 -32.18 0.15 -16.04
C GLY A 128 -33.10 1.24 -16.59
N PHE A 129 -32.68 2.00 -17.59
CA PHE A 129 -33.50 3.02 -18.26
C PHE A 129 -34.26 2.49 -19.51
N VAL A 130 -33.89 1.31 -20.01
CA VAL A 130 -34.55 0.64 -21.15
C VAL A 130 -35.59 -0.35 -20.63
#